data_a8443ab52377405f9659ac15c8adb59f
#
_entry.id   a8443ab52377405f9659ac15c8adb59f
#
_cell.length_a   1.000
_cell.length_b   1.000
_cell.length_c   1.000
_cell.angle_alpha   90.00
_cell.angle_beta   90.00
_cell.angle_gamma   90.00
#
_symmetry.space_group_name_H-M   'P 1'
#
loop_
_entity.id
_entity.type
_entity.pdbx_description
1 polymer ?
#
loop_
_entity_poly.entity_id
_entity_poly.type
_entity_poly.pdbx_seq_one_letter_code
_entity_poly.pdbx_strand_id
1 'polypeptide(L)'
;VGGQTDITESSRDEAQDLPLLGFRNYWYPAIDSRQIGGAPVAVRLLGDEIVLFRAREKVSALADRCPHRGTKLSRGRVLFPGTLSCGYHGWTFNAQGECVAAIVEGPEAVGPKKVRARCYPTEDRFGLIWIYMGEGDPPPLEEDLPPELKEPNIFTFSAFTEWKCNWRYLEDNYPDMLHAFFVHRTSLEVLFNKLPVWGKMKMELLPDKKGISVQGVGGSMQADYPGLGKFPRHLWWRVLSRRS
;
A
#
# COMPACT_ATOMS: atom_id res chain seq x y z
N VAL A 1 1.87 35.59 17.40
CA VAL A 1 0.69 35.11 18.16
C VAL A 1 0.34 33.77 17.52
N GLY A 2 0.82 32.69 18.13
CA GLY A 2 0.54 31.34 17.68
C GLY A 2 -0.90 30.99 18.03
N GLY A 3 -1.73 30.82 17.02
CA GLY A 3 -3.01 30.15 17.21
C GLY A 3 -2.76 28.71 17.57
N GLN A 4 -2.86 28.37 18.82
CA GLN A 4 -3.00 27.02 19.31
C GLN A 4 -4.38 26.57 18.81
N THR A 5 -4.41 25.70 17.79
CA THR A 5 -5.65 25.02 17.43
C THR A 5 -5.99 24.10 18.59
N ASP A 6 -6.99 24.48 19.38
CA ASP A 6 -7.61 23.60 20.34
C ASP A 6 -8.11 22.36 19.58
N ILE A 7 -7.38 21.26 19.71
CA ILE A 7 -7.87 19.95 19.29
C ILE A 7 -8.99 19.61 20.27
N THR A 8 -10.23 19.77 19.84
CA THR A 8 -11.41 19.46 20.64
C THR A 8 -11.40 17.97 21.02
N GLU A 9 -11.97 17.62 22.18
CA GLU A 9 -12.11 16.21 22.61
C GLU A 9 -12.77 15.34 21.55
N SER A 10 -13.72 15.87 20.78
CA SER A 10 -14.35 15.22 19.63
C SER A 10 -13.36 14.73 18.58
N SER A 11 -12.31 15.50 18.28
CA SER A 11 -11.31 15.09 17.27
C SER A 11 -10.35 13.99 17.78
N ARG A 12 -10.25 13.81 19.09
CA ARG A 12 -9.48 12.71 19.70
C ARG A 12 -10.24 11.38 19.68
N ASP A 13 -11.55 11.41 19.87
CA ASP A 13 -12.39 10.22 19.82
C ASP A 13 -12.47 9.67 18.38
N GLU A 14 -12.61 10.52 17.36
CA GLU A 14 -12.61 10.10 15.96
C GLU A 14 -11.27 9.48 15.52
N ALA A 15 -10.14 9.91 16.09
CA ALA A 15 -8.83 9.32 15.80
C ALA A 15 -8.64 7.91 16.39
N GLN A 16 -9.42 7.54 17.40
CA GLN A 16 -9.36 6.21 18.04
C GLN A 16 -10.10 5.15 17.23
N ASP A 17 -11.07 5.54 16.41
CA ASP A 17 -11.89 4.64 15.59
C ASP A 17 -11.24 4.22 14.25
N LEU A 18 -10.04 4.71 13.94
CA LEU A 18 -9.35 4.32 12.72
C LEU A 18 -8.93 2.84 12.76
N PRO A 19 -9.20 2.06 11.70
CA PRO A 19 -8.90 0.64 11.68
C PRO A 19 -7.39 0.39 11.79
N LEU A 20 -7.01 -0.54 12.67
CA LEU A 20 -5.60 -0.85 12.98
C LEU A 20 -4.79 -1.25 11.74
N LEU A 21 -5.40 -1.98 10.83
CA LEU A 21 -4.74 -2.60 9.66
C LEU A 21 -5.01 -1.85 8.34
N GLY A 22 -5.71 -0.71 8.38
CA GLY A 22 -6.11 0.04 7.20
C GLY A 22 -7.58 -0.14 6.83
N PHE A 23 -8.04 0.61 5.84
CA PHE A 23 -9.44 0.67 5.43
C PHE A 23 -9.80 -0.49 4.51
N ARG A 24 -10.98 -1.07 4.68
CA ARG A 24 -11.55 -2.03 3.75
C ARG A 24 -12.44 -1.34 2.71
N ASN A 25 -12.83 -2.11 1.70
CA ASN A 25 -13.63 -1.66 0.55
C ASN A 25 -12.89 -0.71 -0.39
N TYR A 26 -11.56 -0.94 -0.54
CA TYR A 26 -10.68 -0.25 -1.48
C TYR A 26 -9.81 -1.24 -2.24
N TRP A 27 -9.33 -0.79 -3.40
CA TRP A 27 -8.31 -1.49 -4.17
C TRP A 27 -6.90 -1.19 -3.60
N TYR A 28 -6.10 -2.23 -3.45
CA TYR A 28 -4.73 -2.12 -2.95
C TYR A 28 -3.73 -2.70 -3.95
N PRO A 29 -2.63 -1.99 -4.28
CA PRO A 29 -1.53 -2.56 -5.05
C PRO A 29 -0.81 -3.60 -4.17
N ALA A 30 -0.75 -4.83 -4.66
CA ALA A 30 -0.22 -5.95 -3.87
C ALA A 30 1.22 -6.31 -4.23
N ILE A 31 1.53 -6.35 -5.52
CA ILE A 31 2.82 -6.83 -6.02
C ILE A 31 3.02 -6.41 -7.49
N ASP A 32 4.27 -6.36 -7.94
CA ASP A 32 4.60 -6.22 -9.36
C ASP A 32 4.11 -7.45 -10.14
N SER A 33 3.39 -7.24 -11.24
CA SER A 33 2.78 -8.32 -12.02
C SER A 33 3.81 -9.30 -12.60
N ARG A 34 5.04 -8.85 -12.83
CA ARG A 34 6.16 -9.67 -13.32
C ARG A 34 6.62 -10.73 -12.31
N GLN A 35 6.32 -10.53 -11.02
CA GLN A 35 6.67 -11.50 -9.97
C GLN A 35 5.72 -12.70 -9.95
N ILE A 36 4.57 -12.64 -10.64
CA ILE A 36 3.63 -13.76 -10.71
C ILE A 36 3.96 -14.61 -11.93
N GLY A 37 4.79 -15.62 -11.69
CA GLY A 37 5.17 -16.64 -12.69
C GLY A 37 4.31 -17.89 -12.65
N GLY A 38 4.94 -19.06 -12.84
CA GLY A 38 4.28 -20.36 -12.79
C GLY A 38 4.01 -20.90 -11.37
N ALA A 39 4.68 -20.35 -10.35
CA ALA A 39 4.46 -20.72 -8.95
C ALA A 39 3.50 -19.75 -8.26
N PRO A 40 2.71 -20.24 -7.27
CA PRO A 40 1.88 -19.34 -6.44
C PRO A 40 2.76 -18.47 -5.56
N VAL A 41 2.31 -17.23 -5.33
CA VAL A 41 3.01 -16.22 -4.52
C VAL A 41 2.13 -15.79 -3.35
N ALA A 42 2.68 -15.80 -2.14
CA ALA A 42 2.00 -15.31 -0.95
C ALA A 42 2.18 -13.80 -0.81
N VAL A 43 1.10 -13.10 -0.52
CA VAL A 43 1.10 -11.69 -0.11
C VAL A 43 0.26 -11.51 1.15
N ARG A 44 0.45 -10.40 1.85
CA ARG A 44 -0.35 -10.05 3.02
C ARG A 44 -0.87 -8.64 2.89
N LEU A 45 -2.18 -8.47 2.91
CA LEU A 45 -2.85 -7.17 2.86
C LEU A 45 -3.88 -7.05 3.98
N LEU A 46 -3.86 -5.95 4.69
CA LEU A 46 -4.79 -5.67 5.81
C LEU A 46 -4.95 -6.84 6.79
N GLY A 47 -3.85 -7.57 7.02
CA GLY A 47 -3.83 -8.76 7.88
C GLY A 47 -4.28 -10.06 7.22
N ASP A 48 -4.95 -10.03 6.06
CA ASP A 48 -5.35 -11.21 5.31
C ASP A 48 -4.14 -11.82 4.62
N GLU A 49 -3.93 -13.13 4.80
CA GLU A 49 -2.95 -13.91 4.04
C GLU A 49 -3.60 -14.33 2.73
N ILE A 50 -2.99 -13.98 1.60
CA ILE A 50 -3.55 -14.15 0.27
C ILE A 50 -2.51 -14.87 -0.60
N VAL A 51 -2.95 -15.79 -1.43
CA VAL A 51 -2.14 -16.43 -2.46
C VAL A 51 -2.55 -15.93 -3.83
N LEU A 52 -1.57 -15.49 -4.61
CA LEU A 52 -1.72 -15.12 -6.01
C LEU A 52 -1.19 -16.26 -6.89
N PHE A 53 -1.90 -16.56 -7.96
CA PHE A 53 -1.46 -17.53 -8.96
C PHE A 53 -1.97 -17.15 -10.34
N ARG A 54 -1.25 -17.60 -11.36
CA ARG A 54 -1.65 -17.33 -12.73
C ARG A 54 -2.74 -18.31 -13.16
N ALA A 55 -3.94 -17.76 -13.34
CA ALA A 55 -5.09 -18.49 -13.85
C ALA A 55 -5.24 -18.22 -15.34
N ARG A 56 -4.47 -18.98 -16.16
CA ARG A 56 -4.28 -18.72 -17.59
C ARG A 56 -3.62 -17.36 -17.82
N GLU A 57 -4.27 -16.43 -18.50
CA GLU A 57 -3.74 -15.08 -18.78
C GLU A 57 -3.93 -14.07 -17.64
N LYS A 58 -4.83 -14.39 -16.69
CA LYS A 58 -5.14 -13.50 -15.57
C LYS A 58 -4.47 -13.98 -14.29
N VAL A 59 -4.23 -13.07 -13.37
CA VAL A 59 -3.87 -13.40 -12.01
C VAL A 59 -5.14 -13.56 -11.18
N SER A 60 -5.17 -14.55 -10.31
CA SER A 60 -6.27 -14.77 -9.36
C SER A 60 -5.74 -14.78 -7.94
N ALA A 61 -6.57 -14.35 -7.01
CA ALA A 61 -6.25 -14.26 -5.59
C ALA A 61 -7.23 -15.10 -4.76
N LEU A 62 -6.70 -15.97 -3.91
CA LEU A 62 -7.47 -16.73 -2.92
C LEU A 62 -6.92 -16.48 -1.52
N ALA A 63 -7.75 -16.70 -0.49
CA ALA A 63 -7.24 -16.80 0.88
C ALA A 63 -6.15 -17.89 0.94
N ASP A 64 -5.00 -17.57 1.52
CA ASP A 64 -3.85 -18.50 1.58
C ASP A 64 -4.07 -19.58 2.67
N ARG A 65 -5.24 -20.20 2.62
CA ARG A 65 -5.65 -21.25 3.55
C ARG A 65 -6.57 -22.25 2.87
N CYS A 66 -6.12 -23.49 2.77
CA CYS A 66 -6.94 -24.57 2.25
C CYS A 66 -8.12 -24.87 3.19
N PRO A 67 -9.37 -24.79 2.71
CA PRO A 67 -10.55 -25.06 3.54
C PRO A 67 -10.60 -26.45 4.15
N HIS A 68 -9.87 -27.43 3.58
CA HIS A 68 -9.84 -28.80 4.09
C HIS A 68 -9.16 -28.89 5.46
N ARG A 69 -7.89 -28.48 5.56
CA ARG A 69 -7.07 -28.66 6.79
C ARG A 69 -6.21 -27.44 7.12
N GLY A 70 -6.52 -26.28 6.58
CA GLY A 70 -5.86 -25.02 6.92
C GLY A 70 -4.44 -24.83 6.39
N THR A 71 -3.92 -25.74 5.56
CA THR A 71 -2.59 -25.64 4.96
C THR A 71 -2.54 -24.42 4.02
N LYS A 72 -1.41 -23.72 3.99
CA LYS A 72 -1.19 -22.62 3.06
C LYS A 72 -1.25 -23.08 1.61
N LEU A 73 -2.12 -22.46 0.82
CA LEU A 73 -2.25 -22.73 -0.62
C LEU A 73 -1.04 -22.22 -1.41
N SER A 74 -0.35 -21.21 -0.92
CA SER A 74 0.91 -20.72 -1.48
C SER A 74 2.04 -21.74 -1.48
N ARG A 75 1.94 -22.80 -0.68
CA ARG A 75 2.84 -23.95 -0.70
C ARG A 75 2.40 -25.04 -1.69
N GLY A 76 1.30 -24.79 -2.38
CA GLY A 76 0.77 -25.67 -3.42
C GLY A 76 1.43 -25.47 -4.78
N ARG A 77 0.74 -25.91 -5.84
CA ARG A 77 1.24 -25.85 -7.22
C ARG A 77 0.09 -25.62 -8.21
N VAL A 78 0.41 -24.99 -9.32
CA VAL A 78 -0.46 -24.93 -10.49
C VAL A 78 -0.25 -26.24 -11.29
N LEU A 79 -1.03 -27.27 -11.01
CA LEU A 79 -0.93 -28.56 -11.69
C LEU A 79 -1.77 -28.60 -12.97
N PHE A 80 -2.88 -27.90 -12.98
CA PHE A 80 -3.75 -27.75 -14.15
C PHE A 80 -3.89 -26.28 -14.50
N PRO A 81 -3.92 -25.92 -15.79
CA PRO A 81 -4.06 -24.53 -16.20
C PRO A 81 -5.28 -23.86 -15.57
N GLY A 82 -5.07 -22.73 -14.93
CA GLY A 82 -6.15 -21.96 -14.31
C GLY A 82 -6.56 -22.39 -12.91
N THR A 83 -5.81 -23.31 -12.27
CA THR A 83 -6.13 -23.82 -10.94
C THR A 83 -4.95 -23.80 -10.00
N LEU A 84 -5.22 -23.87 -8.70
CA LEU A 84 -4.23 -24.00 -7.64
C LEU A 84 -4.51 -25.26 -6.82
N SER A 85 -3.56 -26.19 -6.80
CA SER A 85 -3.67 -27.44 -6.05
C SER A 85 -2.94 -27.32 -4.71
N CYS A 86 -3.64 -27.66 -3.63
CA CYS A 86 -3.09 -27.69 -2.28
C CYS A 86 -1.98 -28.74 -2.17
N GLY A 87 -0.84 -28.35 -1.61
CA GLY A 87 0.32 -29.23 -1.46
C GLY A 87 0.14 -30.37 -0.44
N TYR A 88 -0.98 -30.43 0.29
CA TYR A 88 -1.21 -31.45 1.32
C TYR A 88 -2.01 -32.65 0.78
N HIS A 89 -3.24 -32.41 0.32
CA HIS A 89 -4.10 -33.50 -0.18
C HIS A 89 -4.57 -33.30 -1.63
N GLY A 90 -3.93 -32.39 -2.37
CA GLY A 90 -4.26 -32.19 -3.79
C GLY A 90 -5.66 -31.59 -4.05
N TRP A 91 -6.33 -31.01 -3.04
CA TRP A 91 -7.54 -30.27 -3.32
C TRP A 91 -7.23 -29.09 -4.22
N THR A 92 -7.93 -29.03 -5.34
CA THR A 92 -7.61 -28.11 -6.43
C THR A 92 -8.73 -27.09 -6.60
N PHE A 93 -8.37 -25.83 -6.59
CA PHE A 93 -9.30 -24.70 -6.63
C PHE A 93 -9.14 -23.93 -7.94
N ASN A 94 -10.26 -23.52 -8.52
CA ASN A 94 -10.27 -22.60 -9.67
C ASN A 94 -10.11 -21.13 -9.22
N ALA A 95 -10.14 -20.21 -10.18
CA ALA A 95 -10.01 -18.77 -9.94
C ALA A 95 -11.12 -18.18 -9.05
N GLN A 96 -12.28 -18.81 -9.02
CA GLN A 96 -13.44 -18.44 -8.18
C GLN A 96 -13.40 -19.08 -6.78
N GLY A 97 -12.31 -19.80 -6.49
CA GLY A 97 -12.12 -20.49 -5.21
C GLY A 97 -12.95 -21.77 -5.07
N GLU A 98 -13.60 -22.25 -6.12
CA GLU A 98 -14.36 -23.51 -6.10
C GLU A 98 -13.41 -24.72 -6.13
N CYS A 99 -13.67 -25.69 -5.27
CA CYS A 99 -12.92 -26.96 -5.32
C CYS A 99 -13.42 -27.78 -6.52
N VAL A 100 -12.54 -27.92 -7.52
CA VAL A 100 -12.86 -28.60 -8.79
C VAL A 100 -12.31 -30.01 -8.89
N ALA A 101 -11.37 -30.39 -8.01
CA ALA A 101 -10.82 -31.74 -7.94
C ALA A 101 -10.26 -32.04 -6.54
N ALA A 102 -10.28 -33.32 -6.18
CA ALA A 102 -9.56 -33.88 -5.02
C ALA A 102 -8.62 -34.99 -5.53
N ILE A 103 -7.40 -34.59 -5.93
CA ILE A 103 -6.50 -35.42 -6.73
C ILE A 103 -6.23 -36.78 -6.07
N VAL A 104 -5.97 -36.85 -4.78
CA VAL A 104 -5.66 -38.08 -4.07
C VAL A 104 -6.87 -38.99 -3.86
N GLU A 105 -8.07 -38.47 -4.02
CA GLU A 105 -9.32 -39.24 -3.91
C GLU A 105 -9.75 -39.79 -5.26
N GLY A 106 -9.10 -39.39 -6.36
CA GLY A 106 -9.33 -39.88 -7.71
C GLY A 106 -10.37 -39.07 -8.50
N PRO A 107 -10.52 -39.36 -9.81
CA PRO A 107 -11.35 -38.59 -10.73
C PRO A 107 -12.86 -38.69 -10.42
N GLU A 108 -13.29 -39.76 -9.78
CA GLU A 108 -14.67 -39.99 -9.37
C GLU A 108 -14.98 -39.37 -8.01
N ALA A 109 -13.96 -38.79 -7.36
CA ALA A 109 -14.17 -38.11 -6.09
C ALA A 109 -15.22 -36.99 -6.28
N VAL A 110 -16.32 -37.17 -5.63
CA VAL A 110 -17.29 -36.09 -5.43
C VAL A 110 -16.65 -35.13 -4.45
N GLY A 111 -15.60 -34.48 -4.93
CA GLY A 111 -14.93 -33.45 -4.15
C GLY A 111 -15.98 -32.56 -3.54
N PRO A 112 -15.69 -31.86 -2.45
CA PRO A 112 -16.69 -31.09 -1.77
C PRO A 112 -17.13 -29.91 -2.65
N LYS A 113 -18.03 -30.22 -3.60
CA LYS A 113 -18.65 -29.27 -4.54
C LYS A 113 -19.22 -28.01 -3.84
N LYS A 114 -19.34 -28.05 -2.52
CA LYS A 114 -19.80 -26.95 -1.67
C LYS A 114 -18.66 -26.20 -0.98
N VAL A 115 -17.43 -26.70 -1.04
CA VAL A 115 -16.29 -26.05 -0.35
C VAL A 115 -15.65 -25.05 -1.29
N ARG A 116 -15.47 -23.83 -0.80
CA ARG A 116 -14.82 -22.75 -1.51
C ARG A 116 -13.71 -22.14 -0.66
N ALA A 117 -12.59 -21.83 -1.28
CA ALA A 117 -11.64 -20.87 -0.75
C ALA A 117 -12.17 -19.46 -1.02
N ARG A 118 -12.05 -18.55 -0.06
CA ARG A 118 -12.39 -17.14 -0.32
C ARG A 118 -11.54 -16.61 -1.47
N CYS A 119 -12.17 -16.02 -2.47
CA CYS A 119 -11.50 -15.34 -3.56
C CYS A 119 -11.57 -13.83 -3.36
N TYR A 120 -10.62 -13.13 -3.96
CA TYR A 120 -10.55 -11.68 -3.96
C TYR A 120 -10.52 -11.20 -5.41
N PRO A 121 -11.31 -10.15 -5.75
CA PRO A 121 -11.22 -9.53 -7.07
C PRO A 121 -9.82 -8.98 -7.32
N THR A 122 -9.33 -9.16 -8.55
CA THR A 122 -7.98 -8.73 -8.95
C THR A 122 -8.01 -8.02 -10.29
N GLU A 123 -7.14 -7.02 -10.46
CA GLU A 123 -6.85 -6.39 -11.74
C GLU A 123 -5.35 -6.28 -11.95
N ASP A 124 -4.90 -6.44 -13.22
CA ASP A 124 -3.52 -6.20 -13.64
C ASP A 124 -3.48 -4.87 -14.39
N ARG A 125 -3.00 -3.82 -13.73
CA ARG A 125 -2.95 -2.46 -14.27
C ARG A 125 -1.67 -1.76 -13.85
N PHE A 126 -1.06 -1.03 -14.78
CA PHE A 126 0.18 -0.28 -14.56
C PHE A 126 1.36 -1.16 -14.09
N GLY A 127 1.39 -2.43 -14.51
CA GLY A 127 2.41 -3.39 -14.09
C GLY A 127 2.26 -3.88 -12.65
N LEU A 128 1.14 -3.60 -12.00
CA LEU A 128 0.81 -4.00 -10.63
C LEU A 128 -0.41 -4.90 -10.61
N ILE A 129 -0.40 -5.88 -9.71
CA ILE A 129 -1.60 -6.63 -9.35
C ILE A 129 -2.30 -5.88 -8.24
N TRP A 130 -3.52 -5.45 -8.52
CA TRP A 130 -4.42 -4.82 -7.56
C TRP A 130 -5.37 -5.85 -7.00
N ILE A 131 -5.66 -5.76 -5.71
CA ILE A 131 -6.60 -6.64 -5.01
C ILE A 131 -7.64 -5.77 -4.31
N TYR A 132 -8.91 -6.08 -4.54
CA TYR A 132 -9.99 -5.43 -3.81
C TYR A 132 -10.17 -6.09 -2.43
N MET A 133 -10.00 -5.27 -1.39
CA MET A 133 -10.07 -5.72 0.00
C MET A 133 -11.42 -5.38 0.63
N GLY A 134 -12.50 -5.77 -0.06
CA GLY A 134 -13.87 -5.51 0.38
C GLY A 134 -14.77 -6.74 0.27
N GLU A 135 -16.05 -6.51 0.45
CA GLU A 135 -17.13 -7.48 0.29
C GLU A 135 -18.05 -7.05 -0.86
N GLY A 136 -18.66 -8.03 -1.53
CA GLY A 136 -19.53 -7.79 -2.68
C GLY A 136 -18.79 -7.50 -3.97
N ASP A 137 -19.47 -6.88 -4.91
CA ASP A 137 -18.91 -6.48 -6.20
C ASP A 137 -18.03 -5.26 -6.02
N PRO A 138 -16.79 -5.29 -6.53
CA PRO A 138 -15.87 -4.16 -6.40
C PRO A 138 -16.33 -2.99 -7.28
N PRO A 139 -16.14 -1.74 -6.83
CA PRO A 139 -16.22 -0.59 -7.72
C PRO A 139 -15.13 -0.68 -8.79
N PRO A 140 -15.26 0.02 -9.92
CA PRO A 140 -14.18 0.13 -10.88
C PRO A 140 -12.87 0.60 -10.23
N LEU A 141 -11.74 -0.05 -10.56
CA LEU A 141 -10.43 0.33 -10.02
C LEU A 141 -10.11 1.81 -10.24
N GLU A 142 -10.58 2.36 -11.35
CA GLU A 142 -10.41 3.77 -11.72
C GLU A 142 -10.92 4.76 -10.67
N GLU A 143 -11.87 4.36 -9.82
CA GLU A 143 -12.40 5.24 -8.77
C GLU A 143 -11.41 5.44 -7.61
N ASP A 144 -10.56 4.43 -7.37
CA ASP A 144 -9.53 4.46 -6.31
C ASP A 144 -8.15 4.92 -6.82
N LEU A 145 -7.99 5.09 -8.15
CA LEU A 145 -6.73 5.53 -8.72
C LEU A 145 -6.55 7.05 -8.65
N PRO A 146 -5.35 7.53 -8.34
CA PRO A 146 -5.01 8.95 -8.48
C PRO A 146 -5.32 9.47 -9.89
N PRO A 147 -5.86 10.69 -10.02
CA PRO A 147 -6.21 11.27 -11.33
C PRO A 147 -5.06 11.27 -12.32
N GLU A 148 -3.84 11.44 -11.84
CA GLU A 148 -2.62 11.49 -12.64
C GLU A 148 -2.36 10.18 -13.39
N LEU A 149 -2.76 9.03 -12.83
CA LEU A 149 -2.63 7.74 -13.51
C LEU A 149 -3.61 7.56 -14.68
N LYS A 150 -4.59 8.45 -14.82
CA LYS A 150 -5.57 8.44 -15.91
C LYS A 150 -5.13 9.32 -17.09
N GLU A 151 -4.09 10.13 -16.92
CA GLU A 151 -3.58 11.01 -17.95
C GLU A 151 -2.93 10.22 -19.11
N PRO A 152 -3.15 10.62 -20.36
CA PRO A 152 -2.48 9.99 -21.49
C PRO A 152 -0.97 10.30 -21.47
N ASN A 153 -0.17 9.35 -21.91
CA ASN A 153 1.29 9.50 -22.09
C ASN A 153 2.10 9.66 -20.79
N ILE A 154 1.58 9.15 -19.67
CA ILE A 154 2.35 9.11 -18.44
C ILE A 154 3.27 7.88 -18.42
N PHE A 155 4.47 8.06 -17.90
CA PHE A 155 5.38 6.98 -17.60
C PHE A 155 5.27 6.65 -16.09
N THR A 156 4.98 5.40 -15.77
CA THR A 156 4.91 4.94 -14.40
C THR A 156 6.03 3.96 -14.11
N PHE A 157 6.62 4.08 -12.94
CA PHE A 157 7.45 3.03 -12.36
C PHE A 157 6.98 2.78 -10.93
N SER A 158 7.15 1.57 -10.45
CA SER A 158 6.79 1.20 -9.10
C SER A 158 8.00 0.67 -8.34
N ALA A 159 8.10 1.04 -7.07
CA ALA A 159 9.06 0.48 -6.13
C ALA A 159 8.32 0.05 -4.87
N PHE A 160 8.74 -1.08 -4.31
CA PHE A 160 8.17 -1.59 -3.07
C PHE A 160 9.22 -1.56 -1.97
N THR A 161 8.85 -1.00 -0.83
CA THR A 161 9.67 -1.01 0.37
C THR A 161 8.81 -1.49 1.52
N GLU A 162 9.26 -2.50 2.23
CA GLU A 162 8.59 -2.99 3.43
C GLU A 162 9.13 -2.28 4.66
N TRP A 163 8.24 -1.64 5.41
CA TRP A 163 8.55 -0.95 6.64
C TRP A 163 7.89 -1.69 7.82
N LYS A 164 8.69 -2.03 8.83
CA LYS A 164 8.21 -2.73 10.03
C LYS A 164 7.59 -1.76 11.03
N CYS A 165 6.55 -1.06 10.63
CA CYS A 165 5.82 -0.11 11.46
C CYS A 165 4.33 -0.15 11.14
N ASN A 166 3.53 0.52 11.97
CA ASN A 166 2.11 0.72 11.66
C ASN A 166 1.98 1.71 10.50
N TRP A 167 1.08 1.47 9.56
CA TRP A 167 0.81 2.30 8.40
C TRP A 167 0.52 3.76 8.75
N ARG A 168 -0.09 4.02 9.91
CA ARG A 168 -0.40 5.38 10.39
C ARG A 168 0.85 6.25 10.54
N TYR A 169 1.98 5.69 10.93
CA TYR A 169 3.22 6.47 11.01
C TYR A 169 3.70 6.98 9.65
N LEU A 170 3.41 6.24 8.59
CA LEU A 170 3.72 6.68 7.24
C LEU A 170 2.77 7.79 6.79
N GLU A 171 1.47 7.63 7.06
CA GLU A 171 0.46 8.63 6.75
C GLU A 171 0.67 9.93 7.53
N ASP A 172 1.05 9.84 8.80
CA ASP A 172 1.37 11.03 9.61
C ASP A 172 2.64 11.74 9.11
N ASN A 173 3.63 10.97 8.63
CA ASN A 173 4.89 11.52 8.15
C ASN A 173 4.80 12.11 6.73
N TYR A 174 3.96 11.54 5.88
CA TYR A 174 3.89 11.91 4.46
C TYR A 174 3.47 13.38 4.23
N PRO A 175 2.44 13.93 4.88
CA PRO A 175 2.07 15.32 4.74
C PRO A 175 2.97 16.29 5.49
N ASP A 176 3.79 15.82 6.45
CA ASP A 176 4.73 16.67 7.18
C ASP A 176 6.01 16.91 6.38
N MET A 177 5.94 17.83 5.42
CA MET A 177 7.12 18.19 4.62
C MET A 177 8.15 19.02 5.40
N LEU A 178 7.79 19.59 6.57
CA LEU A 178 8.67 20.51 7.30
C LEU A 178 9.82 19.79 8.01
N HIS A 179 9.61 18.53 8.43
CA HIS A 179 10.68 17.73 9.04
C HIS A 179 11.86 17.50 8.09
N ALA A 180 11.60 17.46 6.77
CA ALA A 180 12.61 17.20 5.76
C ALA A 180 13.78 18.19 5.83
N PHE A 181 13.54 19.44 6.18
CA PHE A 181 14.58 20.45 6.27
C PHE A 181 15.58 20.22 7.41
N PHE A 182 15.19 19.51 8.45
CA PHE A 182 16.04 19.18 9.59
C PHE A 182 16.44 17.72 9.63
N VAL A 183 15.51 16.78 9.51
CA VAL A 183 15.75 15.33 9.60
C VAL A 183 16.60 14.87 8.42
N HIS A 184 16.27 15.31 7.21
CA HIS A 184 16.95 14.92 5.98
C HIS A 184 18.06 15.89 5.54
N ARG A 185 18.49 16.79 6.40
CA ARG A 185 19.50 17.82 6.09
C ARG A 185 20.83 17.29 5.54
N THR A 186 21.12 16.02 5.75
CA THR A 186 22.31 15.34 5.23
C THR A 186 22.03 14.53 3.96
N SER A 187 20.81 14.47 3.47
CA SER A 187 20.49 13.81 2.22
C SER A 187 21.06 14.59 1.03
N LEU A 188 21.41 13.88 -0.04
CA LEU A 188 21.93 14.51 -1.26
C LEU A 188 20.94 15.50 -1.86
N GLU A 189 19.63 15.20 -1.81
CA GLU A 189 18.60 16.10 -2.30
C GLU A 189 18.62 17.46 -1.60
N VAL A 190 18.71 17.46 -0.27
CA VAL A 190 18.79 18.70 0.52
C VAL A 190 20.11 19.44 0.24
N LEU A 191 21.21 18.71 0.12
CA LEU A 191 22.52 19.30 -0.14
C LEU A 191 22.62 19.94 -1.53
N PHE A 192 22.09 19.29 -2.57
CA PHE A 192 22.21 19.76 -3.96
C PHE A 192 21.09 20.71 -4.38
N ASN A 193 19.87 20.54 -3.89
CA ASN A 193 18.74 21.36 -4.27
C ASN A 193 18.63 22.71 -3.53
N LYS A 194 19.57 23.00 -2.60
CA LYS A 194 19.58 24.24 -1.84
C LYS A 194 18.22 24.55 -1.23
N LEU A 195 17.56 23.56 -0.66
CA LEU A 195 16.25 23.73 -0.04
C LEU A 195 16.30 24.79 1.05
N PRO A 196 15.27 25.62 1.20
CA PRO A 196 15.21 26.63 2.24
C PRO A 196 15.20 25.96 3.63
N VAL A 197 15.73 26.67 4.63
CA VAL A 197 15.79 26.16 6.01
C VAL A 197 14.43 26.15 6.69
N TRP A 198 13.48 26.89 6.13
CA TRP A 198 12.10 26.95 6.61
C TRP A 198 11.13 27.06 5.45
N GLY A 199 9.90 26.68 5.70
CA GLY A 199 8.82 26.79 4.74
C GLY A 199 7.48 27.01 5.46
N LYS A 200 6.51 27.44 4.72
CA LYS A 200 5.11 27.43 5.14
C LYS A 200 4.41 26.31 4.40
N MET A 201 3.56 25.60 5.11
CA MET A 201 2.68 24.63 4.51
C MET A 201 1.24 25.11 4.57
N LYS A 202 0.53 24.91 3.49
CA LYS A 202 -0.91 25.06 3.42
C LYS A 202 -1.50 23.67 3.19
N MET A 203 -2.35 23.23 4.09
CA MET A 203 -3.08 21.98 3.97
C MET A 203 -4.57 22.28 3.81
N GLU A 204 -5.19 21.71 2.80
CA GLU A 204 -6.61 21.88 2.51
C GLU A 204 -7.22 20.53 2.18
N LEU A 205 -8.42 20.27 2.68
CA LEU A 205 -9.21 19.12 2.22
C LEU A 205 -9.57 19.32 0.75
N LEU A 206 -9.46 18.24 -0.04
CA LEU A 206 -9.99 18.26 -1.40
C LEU A 206 -11.51 18.47 -1.39
N PRO A 207 -12.08 19.10 -2.43
CA PRO A 207 -13.51 19.39 -2.50
C PRO A 207 -14.41 18.16 -2.32
N ASP A 208 -13.96 17.01 -2.79
CA ASP A 208 -14.64 15.71 -2.66
C ASP A 208 -14.42 15.02 -1.31
N LYS A 209 -13.62 15.64 -0.42
CA LYS A 209 -13.21 15.10 0.88
C LYS A 209 -12.47 13.75 0.84
N LYS A 210 -12.01 13.30 -0.32
CA LYS A 210 -11.27 12.04 -0.48
C LYS A 210 -9.75 12.18 -0.29
N GLY A 211 -9.28 13.36 0.09
CA GLY A 211 -7.86 13.58 0.33
C GLY A 211 -7.55 14.98 0.81
N ILE A 212 -6.27 15.24 1.01
CA ILE A 212 -5.74 16.55 1.39
C ILE A 212 -4.74 17.03 0.32
N SER A 213 -4.84 18.31 -0.01
CA SER A 213 -3.82 19.00 -0.80
C SER A 213 -2.81 19.62 0.16
N VAL A 214 -1.53 19.34 -0.06
CA VAL A 214 -0.43 19.91 0.69
C VAL A 214 0.41 20.76 -0.24
N GLN A 215 0.43 22.06 -0.01
CA GLN A 215 1.22 23.01 -0.80
C GLN A 215 2.34 23.60 0.06
N GLY A 216 3.59 23.37 -0.36
CA GLY A 216 4.75 23.99 0.26
C GLY A 216 5.00 25.37 -0.35
N VAL A 217 5.06 26.40 0.48
CA VAL A 217 5.58 27.71 0.07
C VAL A 217 7.00 27.81 0.60
N GLY A 218 7.97 27.82 -0.32
CA GLY A 218 9.40 27.90 0.03
C GLY A 218 9.71 29.19 0.81
N GLY A 219 10.52 29.05 1.84
CA GLY A 219 11.06 30.15 2.61
C GLY A 219 12.44 30.60 2.12
N SER A 220 12.97 31.65 2.72
CA SER A 220 14.32 32.15 2.45
C SER A 220 15.28 31.78 3.59
N MET A 221 16.50 31.33 3.23
CA MET A 221 17.59 31.15 4.20
C MET A 221 18.05 32.47 4.86
N GLN A 222 17.55 33.61 4.37
CA GLN A 222 17.87 34.94 4.89
C GLN A 222 16.78 35.48 5.82
N ALA A 223 15.80 34.67 6.21
CA ALA A 223 14.75 35.10 7.11
C ALA A 223 15.32 35.57 8.46
N ASP A 224 14.77 36.68 8.96
CA ASP A 224 15.02 37.14 10.32
C ASP A 224 14.04 36.46 11.29
N TYR A 225 14.59 35.89 12.35
CA TYR A 225 13.80 35.30 13.42
C TYR A 225 13.64 36.31 14.56
N PRO A 226 12.41 36.66 14.93
CA PRO A 226 12.18 37.61 16.01
C PRO A 226 12.95 37.22 17.27
N GLY A 227 13.77 38.12 17.78
CA GLY A 227 14.60 37.91 18.96
C GLY A 227 15.88 37.08 18.76
N LEU A 228 16.05 36.47 17.59
CA LEU A 228 17.24 35.62 17.30
C LEU A 228 18.11 36.19 16.15
N GLY A 229 17.56 37.07 15.34
CA GLY A 229 18.23 37.62 14.16
C GLY A 229 18.25 36.69 12.96
N LYS A 230 19.14 36.94 12.00
CA LYS A 230 19.28 36.14 10.77
C LYS A 230 19.88 34.78 11.05
N PHE A 231 19.31 33.76 10.43
CA PHE A 231 19.89 32.43 10.52
C PHE A 231 21.33 32.42 10.00
N PRO A 232 22.31 32.00 10.84
CA PRO A 232 23.72 32.11 10.48
C PRO A 232 24.10 31.04 9.44
N ARG A 233 24.27 31.45 8.18
CA ARG A 233 24.61 30.56 7.02
C ARG A 233 25.86 29.71 7.27
N HIS A 234 26.84 30.20 8.02
CA HIS A 234 28.06 29.45 8.34
C HIS A 234 27.82 28.31 9.33
N LEU A 235 26.78 28.35 10.15
CA LEU A 235 26.40 27.26 11.05
C LEU A 235 25.74 26.10 10.29
N TRP A 236 25.11 26.37 9.15
CA TRP A 236 24.54 25.31 8.29
C TRP A 236 25.59 24.29 7.88
N TRP A 237 26.73 24.73 7.43
CA TRP A 237 27.85 23.85 7.09
C TRP A 237 28.45 23.12 8.29
N ARG A 238 28.51 23.75 9.48
CA ARG A 238 29.01 23.10 10.70
C ARG A 238 28.05 22.06 11.25
N VAL A 239 26.75 22.23 11.09
CA VAL A 239 25.75 21.22 11.45
C VAL A 239 25.84 20.01 10.50
N LEU A 240 26.16 20.25 9.23
CA LEU A 240 26.36 19.19 8.23
C LEU A 240 27.73 18.47 8.35
N SER A 241 28.76 19.15 8.84
CA SER A 241 30.14 18.62 8.87
C SER A 241 30.52 17.93 10.18
N ARG A 242 29.74 18.03 11.24
CA ARG A 242 29.95 17.22 12.45
C ARG A 242 29.46 15.79 12.23
N ARG A 243 30.37 14.95 11.75
CA ARG A 243 30.30 13.51 11.96
C ARG A 243 30.50 13.27 13.45
N SER A 244 29.51 12.75 14.13
CA SER A 244 29.68 12.05 15.40
C SER A 244 30.31 10.70 15.13
#